data_00c89bc9d185dbad526b5ea5a36cd980
#
_entry.id   00c89bc9d185dbad526b5ea5a36cd980
#
_cell.length_a   1.000
_cell.length_b   1.000
_cell.length_c   1.000
_cell.angle_alpha   90.00
_cell.angle_beta   90.00
_cell.angle_gamma   90.00
#
_symmetry.space_group_name_H-M   'P 1'
#
loop_
_entity.id
_entity.type
_entity.pdbx_description
1 polymer ?
#
loop_
_entity_poly.entity_id
_entity_poly.type
_entity_poly.pdbx_seq_one_letter_code
_entity_poly.pdbx_strand_id
1 'polypeptide(L)'
;MMMTACDDGRRRVYESGDKGESWTEALGTLSRVWGNNHKGHERGVRSGFITATIEERDVMLVTLPVYSNSNENEKGELHLWLTDNTHIVDIGPVSEKEDDVTASSLLYKSGEANEEELIALYEKKKGDGESSLGMVSVRLTAQLQRVKDVLTTWKEVDERVSKLCPSEGATEDTSTGIACNTVKITDGLVGFLSGNFSGNTWRDEYLGVNATVKKGANGVATGYADGVTFRGAWAEWPVGKQGENQLYYFANYNFTLVATLSVHGEPTEGDTPIQLMGATMNNKNTVLLGLSYDKEGKWQVLCGGKTAKELRSNSDPGTTHQVAIVLQNGTQGSAYVDGQRVGDAPCELKSTDSKGILHFYIGGDGGSAGSKEDVPVTATNVLLYNRPLDDNEIRVLNASKVSIPKLTDLKTLAAGTTGVGTARHFGANGDGSADCGGGLLPLLLLLGLWGIAAS
;
A
#
# COMPACT_ATOMS: atom_id res chain seq x y z
N MET A 1 5.48 -14.94 16.02
CA MET A 1 6.12 -13.96 15.12
C MET A 1 7.42 -13.46 15.73
N MET A 2 8.45 -13.22 14.95
CA MET A 2 9.75 -12.71 15.39
C MET A 2 10.21 -11.60 14.43
N MET A 3 10.72 -10.50 14.97
CA MET A 3 11.25 -9.38 14.18
C MET A 3 12.73 -9.19 14.48
N THR A 4 13.56 -9.07 13.43
CA THR A 4 14.98 -8.73 13.61
C THR A 4 15.15 -7.25 13.90
N ALA A 5 16.20 -6.90 14.64
CA ALA A 5 16.52 -5.50 14.88
C ALA A 5 17.25 -4.86 13.69
N CYS A 6 18.14 -5.62 13.05
CA CYS A 6 18.97 -5.19 11.93
C CYS A 6 19.29 -6.34 11.01
N ASP A 7 18.97 -6.17 9.74
CA ASP A 7 19.37 -7.11 8.70
C ASP A 7 19.19 -6.45 7.33
N ASP A 8 20.28 -6.26 6.59
CA ASP A 8 20.31 -5.64 5.25
C ASP A 8 19.61 -4.25 5.16
N GLY A 9 19.69 -3.45 6.22
CA GLY A 9 19.07 -2.13 6.26
C GLY A 9 17.55 -2.13 6.46
N ARG A 10 16.94 -3.31 6.73
CA ARG A 10 15.50 -3.44 6.97
C ARG A 10 15.22 -4.48 8.04
N ARG A 11 14.12 -4.28 8.77
CA ARG A 11 13.65 -5.24 9.75
C ARG A 11 12.97 -6.40 9.03
N ARG A 12 13.49 -7.60 9.21
CA ARG A 12 12.83 -8.82 8.74
C ARG A 12 11.87 -9.34 9.78
N VAL A 13 10.70 -9.74 9.34
CA VAL A 13 9.69 -10.39 10.18
C VAL A 13 9.56 -11.83 9.76
N TYR A 14 9.65 -12.73 10.73
CA TYR A 14 9.49 -14.17 10.54
C TYR A 14 8.24 -14.64 11.25
N GLU A 15 7.56 -15.58 10.65
CA GLU A 15 6.38 -16.25 11.19
C GLU A 15 6.58 -17.75 11.28
N SER A 16 5.88 -18.37 12.22
CA SER A 16 5.86 -19.80 12.43
C SER A 16 4.42 -20.27 12.50
N GLY A 17 4.07 -21.28 11.70
CA GLY A 17 2.77 -21.96 11.75
C GLY A 17 2.76 -23.19 12.67
N ASP A 18 3.91 -23.64 13.16
CA ASP A 18 4.13 -24.88 13.90
C ASP A 18 4.68 -24.65 15.32
N LYS A 19 4.31 -23.55 15.94
CA LYS A 19 4.71 -23.15 17.31
C LYS A 19 6.21 -22.93 17.49
N GLY A 20 6.92 -22.55 16.43
CA GLY A 20 8.33 -22.20 16.49
C GLY A 20 9.30 -23.31 16.06
N GLU A 21 8.81 -24.43 15.54
CA GLU A 21 9.67 -25.50 15.01
C GLU A 21 10.30 -25.09 13.67
N SER A 22 9.55 -24.40 12.81
CA SER A 22 10.06 -23.79 11.58
C SER A 22 9.68 -22.32 11.47
N TRP A 23 10.49 -21.55 10.75
CA TRP A 23 10.31 -20.11 10.56
C TRP A 23 10.45 -19.75 9.09
N THR A 24 9.49 -18.96 8.58
CA THR A 24 9.51 -18.40 7.24
C THR A 24 9.47 -16.88 7.30
N GLU A 25 10.11 -16.20 6.36
CA GLU A 25 10.03 -14.73 6.28
C GLU A 25 8.63 -14.32 5.79
N ALA A 26 7.97 -13.42 6.54
CA ALA A 26 6.63 -12.92 6.25
C ALA A 26 6.68 -11.87 5.12
N LEU A 27 7.06 -12.27 3.90
CA LEU A 27 7.26 -11.41 2.75
C LEU A 27 5.96 -10.79 2.21
N GLY A 28 4.81 -11.39 2.55
CA GLY A 28 3.50 -10.94 2.05
C GLY A 28 3.01 -9.62 2.65
N THR A 29 3.48 -9.25 3.87
CA THR A 29 2.96 -8.07 4.57
C THR A 29 4.01 -7.34 5.39
N LEU A 30 4.50 -7.95 6.46
CA LEU A 30 5.22 -7.23 7.53
C LEU A 30 6.72 -7.18 7.35
N SER A 31 7.33 -8.13 6.63
CA SER A 31 8.78 -8.17 6.51
C SER A 31 9.29 -7.04 5.60
N ARG A 32 10.38 -6.44 6.03
CA ARG A 32 11.12 -5.38 5.32
C ARG A 32 10.34 -4.07 5.09
N VAL A 33 9.26 -3.86 5.83
CA VAL A 33 8.47 -2.63 5.82
C VAL A 33 9.28 -1.50 6.45
N TRP A 34 9.82 -1.72 7.64
CA TRP A 34 10.53 -0.70 8.39
C TRP A 34 12.01 -0.69 8.03
N GLY A 35 12.47 0.47 7.56
CA GLY A 35 13.87 0.74 7.30
C GLY A 35 14.65 0.88 8.62
N ASN A 36 15.92 0.49 8.61
CA ASN A 36 16.84 0.65 9.72
C ASN A 36 18.25 1.01 9.25
N ASN A 37 18.39 1.42 8.00
CA ASN A 37 19.67 1.78 7.40
C ASN A 37 19.79 3.30 7.27
N HIS A 38 20.67 3.90 8.05
CA HIS A 38 21.02 5.30 7.94
C HIS A 38 22.54 5.44 7.73
N LYS A 39 22.97 5.73 6.49
CA LYS A 39 24.37 6.03 6.10
C LYS A 39 25.45 5.07 6.65
N GLY A 40 25.18 3.78 6.64
CA GLY A 40 26.17 2.75 6.96
C GLY A 40 26.43 2.53 8.45
N HIS A 41 25.63 3.09 9.33
CA HIS A 41 25.63 2.78 10.75
C HIS A 41 24.36 2.03 11.14
N GLU A 42 24.50 0.87 11.72
CA GLU A 42 23.39 0.03 12.12
C GLU A 42 23.09 0.27 13.60
N ARG A 43 21.98 0.96 13.92
CA ARG A 43 21.47 1.07 15.29
C ARG A 43 20.17 0.30 15.40
N GLY A 44 20.18 -0.76 16.20
CA GLY A 44 18.95 -1.48 16.55
C GLY A 44 18.24 -0.83 17.72
N VAL A 45 17.18 -0.09 17.47
CA VAL A 45 16.26 0.27 18.53
C VAL A 45 15.34 -0.91 18.80
N ARG A 46 15.23 -1.33 20.07
CA ARG A 46 14.34 -2.41 20.48
C ARG A 46 12.90 -1.91 20.41
N SER A 47 12.08 -2.63 19.62
CA SER A 47 10.65 -2.34 19.48
C SER A 47 9.84 -3.10 20.52
N GLY A 48 8.78 -2.45 21.04
CA GLY A 48 7.71 -3.12 21.74
C GLY A 48 6.65 -3.61 20.74
N PHE A 49 6.03 -4.75 20.99
CA PHE A 49 4.86 -5.18 20.24
C PHE A 49 3.92 -5.98 21.15
N ILE A 50 2.64 -5.86 20.88
CA ILE A 50 1.58 -6.63 21.53
C ILE A 50 0.54 -7.03 20.49
N THR A 51 -0.16 -8.13 20.76
CA THR A 51 -1.38 -8.50 20.06
C THR A 51 -2.59 -8.20 20.95
N ALA A 52 -3.66 -7.76 20.32
CA ALA A 52 -4.92 -7.46 21.01
C ALA A 52 -6.10 -7.67 20.07
N THR A 53 -7.28 -7.93 20.62
CA THR A 53 -8.54 -7.84 19.89
C THR A 53 -9.17 -6.49 20.24
N ILE A 54 -9.26 -5.59 19.25
CA ILE A 54 -9.84 -4.24 19.40
C ILE A 54 -10.92 -4.08 18.34
N GLU A 55 -12.11 -3.59 18.70
CA GLU A 55 -13.26 -3.46 17.79
C GLU A 55 -13.53 -4.77 17.01
N GLU A 56 -13.52 -5.91 17.70
CA GLU A 56 -13.75 -7.25 17.17
C GLU A 56 -12.71 -7.68 16.09
N ARG A 57 -11.58 -6.98 15.96
CA ARG A 57 -10.51 -7.30 15.02
C ARG A 57 -9.21 -7.65 15.75
N ASP A 58 -8.60 -8.77 15.38
CA ASP A 58 -7.28 -9.15 15.89
C ASP A 58 -6.21 -8.28 15.25
N VAL A 59 -5.46 -7.58 16.08
CA VAL A 59 -4.44 -6.62 15.64
C VAL A 59 -3.14 -6.80 16.38
N MET A 60 -2.06 -6.30 15.79
CA MET A 60 -0.78 -6.10 16.44
C MET A 60 -0.45 -4.62 16.48
N LEU A 61 -0.04 -4.15 17.65
CA LEU A 61 0.49 -2.82 17.88
C LEU A 61 2.00 -2.92 18.04
N VAL A 62 2.75 -2.09 17.31
CA VAL A 62 4.21 -2.10 17.29
C VAL A 62 4.72 -0.69 17.52
N THR A 63 5.72 -0.52 18.38
CA THR A 63 6.41 0.76 18.56
C THR A 63 7.78 0.72 17.92
N LEU A 64 8.05 1.70 17.06
CA LEU A 64 9.32 1.86 16.34
C LEU A 64 9.68 3.34 16.24
N PRO A 65 10.97 3.70 16.35
CA PRO A 65 11.40 5.07 16.12
C PRO A 65 11.31 5.44 14.64
N VAL A 66 10.87 6.66 14.38
CA VAL A 66 10.87 7.32 13.08
C VAL A 66 11.89 8.47 13.15
N TYR A 67 12.68 8.59 12.10
CA TYR A 67 13.71 9.62 11.99
C TYR A 67 13.31 10.57 10.83
N SER A 68 13.19 11.85 11.10
CA SER A 68 12.64 12.82 10.14
C SER A 68 13.65 13.36 9.13
N ASN A 69 14.94 13.22 9.39
CA ASN A 69 16.03 13.71 8.52
C ASN A 69 17.22 12.75 8.46
N SER A 70 18.00 12.87 7.41
CA SER A 70 19.20 12.05 7.16
C SER A 70 20.47 12.51 7.88
N ASN A 71 20.36 13.24 8.98
CA ASN A 71 21.52 13.77 9.73
C ASN A 71 22.00 12.76 10.79
N GLU A 72 23.33 12.63 10.95
CA GLU A 72 23.97 11.65 11.85
C GLU A 72 23.62 11.80 13.34
N ASN A 73 23.07 12.96 13.75
CA ASN A 73 22.69 13.27 15.13
C ASN A 73 21.19 13.28 15.36
N GLU A 74 20.43 12.64 14.49
CA GLU A 74 18.98 12.68 14.58
C GLU A 74 18.45 11.76 15.68
N LYS A 75 17.50 12.28 16.42
CA LYS A 75 16.78 11.57 17.47
C LYS A 75 15.62 10.82 16.86
N GLY A 76 15.39 9.58 17.27
CA GLY A 76 14.26 8.77 16.82
C GLY A 76 13.02 9.06 17.65
N GLU A 77 12.03 9.73 17.06
CA GLU A 77 10.71 9.87 17.66
C GLU A 77 10.00 8.52 17.63
N LEU A 78 9.52 8.04 18.78
CA LEU A 78 8.86 6.75 18.87
C LEU A 78 7.43 6.86 18.34
N HIS A 79 7.10 6.08 17.31
CA HIS A 79 5.76 5.98 16.74
C HIS A 79 5.09 4.66 17.10
N LEU A 80 3.76 4.70 17.20
CA LEU A 80 2.90 3.53 17.30
C LEU A 80 2.40 3.16 15.89
N TRP A 81 2.55 1.89 15.54
CA TRP A 81 2.07 1.30 14.30
C TRP A 81 0.98 0.28 14.59
N LEU A 82 -0.05 0.27 13.74
CA LEU A 82 -1.16 -0.69 13.78
C LEU A 82 -1.08 -1.59 12.55
N THR A 83 -1.28 -2.88 12.75
CA THR A 83 -1.47 -3.85 11.66
C THR A 83 -2.42 -4.96 12.07
N ASP A 84 -3.21 -5.44 11.12
CA ASP A 84 -4.01 -6.66 11.20
C ASP A 84 -3.41 -7.79 10.36
N ASN A 85 -2.12 -7.70 10.06
CA ASN A 85 -1.36 -8.57 9.17
C ASN A 85 -1.63 -8.38 7.66
N THR A 86 -2.61 -7.59 7.28
CA THR A 86 -2.90 -7.20 5.89
C THR A 86 -2.62 -5.71 5.68
N HIS A 87 -3.12 -4.87 6.55
CA HIS A 87 -2.95 -3.43 6.52
C HIS A 87 -1.92 -2.97 7.55
N ILE A 88 -1.22 -1.89 7.24
CA ILE A 88 -0.24 -1.25 8.14
C ILE A 88 -0.47 0.25 8.11
N VAL A 89 -0.67 0.86 9.27
CA VAL A 89 -0.86 2.32 9.42
C VAL A 89 0.00 2.86 10.55
N ASP A 90 0.65 3.99 10.30
CA ASP A 90 1.29 4.81 11.34
C ASP A 90 0.20 5.55 12.14
N ILE A 91 0.04 5.19 13.40
CA ILE A 91 -0.92 5.82 14.32
C ILE A 91 -0.40 7.18 14.78
N GLY A 92 0.92 7.35 14.84
CA GLY A 92 1.57 8.59 15.20
C GLY A 92 2.48 8.49 16.41
N PRO A 93 3.02 9.65 16.86
CA PRO A 93 4.07 9.70 17.87
C PRO A 93 3.57 9.26 19.25
N VAL A 94 4.47 8.62 19.98
CA VAL A 94 4.34 8.15 21.35
C VAL A 94 5.27 8.93 22.28
N SER A 95 6.49 9.22 21.82
CA SER A 95 7.46 10.02 22.56
C SER A 95 7.39 11.49 22.20
N GLU A 96 8.03 12.32 23.02
CA GLU A 96 8.30 13.71 22.65
C GLU A 96 9.32 13.75 21.50
N LYS A 97 9.20 14.75 20.62
CA LYS A 97 10.06 14.94 19.45
C LYS A 97 11.57 15.02 19.81
N GLU A 98 11.87 15.54 20.99
CA GLU A 98 13.25 15.73 21.46
C GLU A 98 13.83 14.50 22.17
N ASP A 99 13.04 13.43 22.32
CA ASP A 99 13.50 12.21 22.98
C ASP A 99 14.30 11.33 22.00
N ASP A 100 15.47 10.87 22.42
CA ASP A 100 16.26 9.86 21.71
C ASP A 100 15.95 8.48 22.33
N VAL A 101 14.98 7.78 21.75
CA VAL A 101 14.44 6.53 22.27
C VAL A 101 15.34 5.36 21.90
N THR A 102 15.60 4.46 22.86
CA THR A 102 16.49 3.31 22.68
C THR A 102 15.76 1.97 22.78
N ALA A 103 14.69 1.89 23.53
CA ALA A 103 13.89 0.69 23.70
C ALA A 103 12.45 1.05 24.10
N SER A 104 11.50 0.19 23.80
CA SER A 104 10.12 0.38 24.17
C SER A 104 9.39 -0.93 24.46
N SER A 105 8.28 -0.83 25.19
CA SER A 105 7.35 -1.91 25.49
C SER A 105 5.93 -1.36 25.52
N LEU A 106 4.94 -2.20 25.22
CA LEU A 106 3.53 -1.86 25.23
C LEU A 106 2.76 -2.74 26.20
N LEU A 107 1.74 -2.17 26.80
CA LEU A 107 0.74 -2.87 27.60
C LEU A 107 -0.64 -2.43 27.15
N TYR A 108 -1.51 -3.37 26.84
CA TYR A 108 -2.93 -3.14 26.58
C TYR A 108 -3.76 -3.87 27.62
N LYS A 109 -4.65 -3.14 28.26
CA LYS A 109 -5.68 -3.67 29.16
C LYS A 109 -7.00 -3.62 28.42
N SER A 110 -7.61 -4.77 28.17
CA SER A 110 -8.98 -4.85 27.67
C SER A 110 -9.95 -4.60 28.83
N GLY A 111 -11.05 -3.91 28.55
CA GLY A 111 -12.11 -3.63 29.51
C GLY A 111 -13.43 -3.37 28.80
N GLU A 112 -14.53 -3.22 29.56
CA GLU A 112 -15.78 -2.74 28.98
C GLU A 112 -15.61 -1.29 28.49
N ALA A 113 -16.37 -0.88 27.51
CA ALA A 113 -16.30 0.29 26.60
C ALA A 113 -15.62 1.61 27.07
N ASN A 114 -15.21 1.79 28.31
CA ASN A 114 -14.46 2.96 28.80
C ASN A 114 -13.29 2.61 29.74
N GLU A 115 -12.98 1.32 29.91
CA GLU A 115 -11.89 0.86 30.78
C GLU A 115 -10.67 0.36 30.01
N GLU A 116 -10.68 0.47 28.69
CA GLU A 116 -9.54 0.08 27.86
C GLU A 116 -8.39 1.07 28.03
N GLU A 117 -7.20 0.54 28.24
CA GLU A 117 -6.00 1.34 28.42
C GLU A 117 -4.86 0.81 27.54
N LEU A 118 -4.20 1.71 26.85
CA LEU A 118 -2.95 1.45 26.15
C LEU A 118 -1.84 2.28 26.80
N ILE A 119 -0.78 1.63 27.22
CA ILE A 119 0.37 2.26 27.89
C ILE A 119 1.64 1.89 27.15
N ALA A 120 2.47 2.88 26.85
CA ALA A 120 3.84 2.66 26.40
C ALA A 120 4.81 2.95 27.55
N LEU A 121 5.82 2.10 27.65
CA LEU A 121 7.00 2.31 28.47
C LEU A 121 8.21 2.38 27.53
N TYR A 122 9.01 3.45 27.59
CA TYR A 122 10.17 3.56 26.76
C TYR A 122 11.39 4.12 27.50
N GLU A 123 12.56 3.75 27.03
CA GLU A 123 13.84 4.26 27.48
C GLU A 123 14.30 5.37 26.53
N LYS A 124 14.79 6.47 27.08
CA LYS A 124 15.42 7.55 26.33
C LYS A 124 16.78 7.91 26.91
N LYS A 125 17.68 8.37 26.06
CA LYS A 125 18.97 8.92 26.53
C LYS A 125 18.72 10.21 27.27
N LYS A 126 19.40 10.38 28.44
CA LYS A 126 19.45 11.66 29.12
C LYS A 126 20.45 12.57 28.37
N GLY A 127 20.09 13.88 28.26
CA GLY A 127 20.87 14.85 27.50
C GLY A 127 22.33 15.01 27.99
N ASP A 128 23.14 15.51 27.09
CA ASP A 128 24.53 15.96 27.23
C ASP A 128 25.47 15.15 28.16
N GLY A 129 26.07 14.13 27.57
CA GLY A 129 27.31 13.54 28.11
C GLY A 129 27.16 12.43 29.14
N GLU A 130 25.97 12.13 29.63
CA GLU A 130 25.73 11.01 30.53
C GLU A 130 25.29 9.76 29.76
N SER A 131 25.97 8.65 29.98
CA SER A 131 25.57 7.31 29.49
C SER A 131 24.32 6.73 30.23
N SER A 132 23.60 7.56 30.97
CA SER A 132 22.42 7.11 31.75
C SER A 132 21.13 7.18 30.92
N LEU A 133 20.33 6.14 31.04
CA LEU A 133 19.00 6.05 30.43
C LEU A 133 17.93 6.57 31.38
N GLY A 134 16.93 7.27 30.83
CA GLY A 134 15.69 7.64 31.55
C GLY A 134 14.56 6.72 31.10
N MET A 135 13.68 6.35 32.05
CA MET A 135 12.45 5.61 31.72
C MET A 135 11.25 6.55 31.74
N VAL A 136 10.37 6.40 30.79
CA VAL A 136 9.12 7.17 30.64
C VAL A 136 7.96 6.20 30.46
N SER A 137 6.86 6.46 31.17
CA SER A 137 5.59 5.75 31.01
C SER A 137 4.54 6.73 30.53
N VAL A 138 3.86 6.40 29.43
CA VAL A 138 2.84 7.26 28.80
C VAL A 138 1.57 6.48 28.56
N ARG A 139 0.42 7.06 28.98
CA ARG A 139 -0.90 6.54 28.60
C ARG A 139 -1.26 7.06 27.21
N LEU A 140 -1.54 6.16 26.27
CA LEU A 140 -1.77 6.44 24.86
C LEU A 140 -3.27 6.56 24.54
N THR A 141 -4.00 7.43 25.25
CA THR A 141 -5.46 7.57 25.08
C THR A 141 -5.84 8.06 23.67
N ALA A 142 -5.14 9.07 23.16
CA ALA A 142 -5.38 9.61 21.81
C ALA A 142 -5.02 8.61 20.72
N GLN A 143 -3.91 7.89 20.89
CA GLN A 143 -3.47 6.86 19.95
C GLN A 143 -4.44 5.66 19.94
N LEU A 144 -4.95 5.24 21.11
CA LEU A 144 -5.96 4.17 21.19
C LEU A 144 -7.25 4.58 20.48
N GLN A 145 -7.71 5.82 20.66
CA GLN A 145 -8.88 6.31 19.92
C GLN A 145 -8.62 6.29 18.41
N ARG A 146 -7.43 6.74 17.95
CA ARG A 146 -7.08 6.69 16.53
C ARG A 146 -6.99 5.25 16.00
N VAL A 147 -6.52 4.29 16.81
CA VAL A 147 -6.56 2.85 16.44
C VAL A 147 -8.00 2.43 16.16
N LYS A 148 -8.95 2.75 17.03
CA LYS A 148 -10.38 2.43 16.85
C LYS A 148 -10.97 3.09 15.59
N ASP A 149 -10.64 4.36 15.36
CA ASP A 149 -11.09 5.10 14.17
C ASP A 149 -10.55 4.44 12.86
N VAL A 150 -9.30 4.00 12.87
CA VAL A 150 -8.70 3.28 11.74
C VAL A 150 -9.39 1.94 11.50
N LEU A 151 -9.64 1.16 12.56
CA LEU A 151 -10.33 -0.14 12.46
C LEU A 151 -11.76 0.00 11.94
N THR A 152 -12.47 1.04 12.38
CA THR A 152 -13.79 1.39 11.85
C THR A 152 -13.71 1.71 10.36
N THR A 153 -12.73 2.52 9.94
CA THR A 153 -12.51 2.84 8.53
C THR A 153 -12.22 1.59 7.71
N TRP A 154 -11.36 0.69 8.16
CA TRP A 154 -11.07 -0.56 7.44
C TRP A 154 -12.32 -1.43 7.27
N LYS A 155 -13.15 -1.54 8.31
CA LYS A 155 -14.43 -2.27 8.23
C LYS A 155 -15.37 -1.65 7.19
N GLU A 156 -15.54 -0.33 7.19
CA GLU A 156 -16.39 0.38 6.23
C GLU A 156 -15.89 0.21 4.79
N VAL A 157 -14.55 0.23 4.58
CA VAL A 157 -13.96 0.01 3.26
C VAL A 157 -14.16 -1.43 2.81
N ASP A 158 -13.91 -2.43 3.68
CA ASP A 158 -14.17 -3.84 3.39
C ASP A 158 -15.63 -4.07 2.97
N GLU A 159 -16.59 -3.48 3.70
CA GLU A 159 -18.02 -3.56 3.35
C GLU A 159 -18.33 -2.89 2.01
N ARG A 160 -17.68 -1.77 1.70
CA ARG A 160 -17.85 -1.06 0.43
C ARG A 160 -17.26 -1.82 -0.74
N VAL A 161 -16.05 -2.36 -0.59
CA VAL A 161 -15.39 -3.19 -1.61
C VAL A 161 -16.17 -4.47 -1.86
N SER A 162 -16.71 -5.09 -0.83
CA SER A 162 -17.54 -6.30 -0.97
C SER A 162 -18.79 -6.06 -1.85
N LYS A 163 -19.31 -4.82 -1.92
CA LYS A 163 -20.42 -4.44 -2.80
C LYS A 163 -20.02 -4.31 -4.27
N LEU A 164 -18.73 -4.27 -4.60
CA LEU A 164 -18.27 -4.35 -5.99
C LEU A 164 -18.55 -5.74 -6.59
N CYS A 165 -18.83 -6.75 -5.77
CA CYS A 165 -19.28 -8.05 -6.19
C CYS A 165 -20.80 -8.03 -6.37
N PRO A 166 -21.37 -8.46 -7.54
CA PRO A 166 -22.80 -8.45 -7.75
C PRO A 166 -23.52 -9.33 -6.73
N SER A 167 -24.50 -8.75 -6.03
CA SER A 167 -25.40 -9.51 -5.16
C SER A 167 -26.24 -10.46 -6.00
N GLU A 168 -26.56 -11.64 -5.47
CA GLU A 168 -27.49 -12.59 -6.07
C GLU A 168 -28.78 -11.87 -6.54
N GLY A 169 -29.04 -11.81 -7.84
CA GLY A 169 -30.28 -11.22 -8.34
C GLY A 169 -30.27 -10.67 -9.76
N ALA A 170 -29.13 -10.50 -10.39
CA ALA A 170 -29.03 -10.02 -11.77
C ALA A 170 -28.52 -11.14 -12.68
N THR A 171 -29.47 -11.82 -13.35
CA THR A 171 -29.30 -12.81 -14.42
C THR A 171 -28.96 -14.24 -14.01
N GLU A 172 -29.74 -15.20 -14.59
CA GLU A 172 -29.69 -16.65 -14.39
C GLU A 172 -28.42 -17.36 -14.90
N ASP A 173 -27.24 -16.71 -14.86
CA ASP A 173 -25.98 -17.39 -15.12
C ASP A 173 -25.37 -17.83 -13.78
N THR A 174 -25.81 -19.02 -13.34
CA THR A 174 -25.50 -19.65 -12.05
C THR A 174 -23.99 -19.85 -11.78
N SER A 175 -23.12 -19.71 -12.79
CA SER A 175 -21.68 -19.90 -12.64
C SER A 175 -20.96 -18.68 -12.07
N THR A 176 -21.41 -17.45 -12.37
CA THR A 176 -20.75 -16.21 -11.90
C THR A 176 -21.17 -15.79 -10.51
N GLY A 177 -22.44 -16.00 -10.12
CA GLY A 177 -22.93 -15.71 -8.77
C GLY A 177 -22.29 -16.59 -7.69
N ILE A 178 -22.11 -17.88 -7.98
CA ILE A 178 -21.46 -18.84 -7.07
C ILE A 178 -19.97 -18.48 -6.87
N ALA A 179 -19.28 -18.01 -7.93
CA ALA A 179 -17.88 -17.64 -7.86
C ALA A 179 -17.63 -16.43 -6.94
N CYS A 180 -18.51 -15.42 -6.96
CA CYS A 180 -18.38 -14.22 -6.12
C CYS A 180 -18.60 -14.52 -4.63
N ASN A 181 -19.42 -15.50 -4.29
CA ASN A 181 -19.63 -15.92 -2.90
C ASN A 181 -18.48 -16.78 -2.35
N THR A 182 -17.68 -17.39 -3.22
CA THR A 182 -16.54 -18.23 -2.84
C THR A 182 -15.22 -17.47 -2.80
N VAL A 183 -15.09 -16.37 -3.55
CA VAL A 183 -13.91 -15.51 -3.58
C VAL A 183 -14.09 -14.35 -2.61
N LYS A 184 -13.27 -14.32 -1.57
CA LYS A 184 -13.23 -13.21 -0.64
C LYS A 184 -12.45 -12.05 -1.29
N ILE A 185 -13.19 -11.14 -1.97
CA ILE A 185 -12.62 -10.02 -2.73
C ILE A 185 -11.68 -9.11 -1.90
N THR A 186 -11.85 -9.08 -0.58
CA THR A 186 -11.00 -8.34 0.36
C THR A 186 -9.79 -9.12 0.83
N ASP A 187 -9.65 -10.41 0.48
CA ASP A 187 -8.52 -11.22 0.93
C ASP A 187 -7.20 -10.77 0.28
N GLY A 188 -6.27 -10.29 1.11
CA GLY A 188 -5.00 -9.71 0.67
C GLY A 188 -5.12 -8.32 0.01
N LEU A 189 -6.28 -7.68 0.04
CA LEU A 189 -6.46 -6.31 -0.43
C LEU A 189 -5.85 -5.34 0.58
N VAL A 190 -4.81 -4.62 0.19
CA VAL A 190 -4.02 -3.74 1.08
C VAL A 190 -4.18 -2.27 0.76
N GLY A 191 -4.71 -1.92 -0.41
CA GLY A 191 -4.91 -0.54 -0.81
C GLY A 191 -6.06 -0.39 -1.81
N PHE A 192 -6.78 0.72 -1.72
CA PHE A 192 -7.93 1.03 -2.56
C PHE A 192 -7.98 2.52 -2.87
N LEU A 193 -7.79 2.89 -4.15
CA LEU A 193 -7.97 4.25 -4.62
C LEU A 193 -9.32 4.37 -5.33
N SER A 194 -10.17 5.27 -4.85
CA SER A 194 -11.49 5.55 -5.45
C SER A 194 -11.70 7.08 -5.62
N GLY A 195 -12.84 7.63 -5.22
CA GLY A 195 -13.15 9.05 -5.41
C GLY A 195 -12.42 10.03 -4.49
N ASN A 196 -11.61 9.58 -3.55
CA ASN A 196 -10.96 10.43 -2.56
C ASN A 196 -9.72 11.15 -3.13
N PHE A 197 -9.95 12.04 -4.09
CA PHE A 197 -8.91 12.83 -4.75
C PHE A 197 -9.02 14.31 -4.42
N SER A 198 -7.92 14.93 -4.00
CA SER A 198 -7.87 16.35 -3.67
C SER A 198 -6.48 16.93 -3.91
N GLY A 199 -6.41 18.07 -4.60
CA GLY A 199 -5.16 18.70 -4.97
C GLY A 199 -4.33 17.82 -5.92
N ASN A 200 -3.21 17.28 -5.44
CA ASN A 200 -2.36 16.32 -6.16
C ASN A 200 -2.29 14.96 -5.43
N THR A 201 -3.17 14.73 -4.46
CA THR A 201 -3.16 13.50 -3.67
C THR A 201 -4.41 12.69 -3.96
N TRP A 202 -4.21 11.46 -4.39
CA TRP A 202 -5.25 10.43 -4.48
C TRP A 202 -5.11 9.51 -3.28
N ARG A 203 -6.07 9.64 -2.35
CA ARG A 203 -5.94 9.02 -1.03
C ARG A 203 -6.34 7.56 -1.07
N ASP A 204 -5.55 6.76 -0.38
CA ASP A 204 -5.89 5.36 -0.09
C ASP A 204 -7.01 5.30 0.95
N GLU A 205 -8.06 4.57 0.62
CA GLU A 205 -9.23 4.41 1.49
C GLU A 205 -8.92 3.58 2.74
N TYR A 206 -7.91 2.69 2.70
CA TYR A 206 -7.42 1.95 3.86
C TYR A 206 -6.43 2.75 4.73
N LEU A 207 -6.21 4.03 4.43
CA LEU A 207 -5.30 4.93 5.15
C LEU A 207 -3.82 4.50 5.12
N GLY A 208 -3.44 3.62 4.20
CA GLY A 208 -2.06 3.22 3.98
C GLY A 208 -1.26 4.26 3.21
N VAL A 209 -0.84 3.93 2.00
CA VAL A 209 -0.02 4.82 1.16
C VAL A 209 -0.88 5.58 0.15
N ASN A 210 -0.81 6.89 0.14
CA ASN A 210 -1.50 7.71 -0.86
C ASN A 210 -0.72 7.79 -2.17
N ALA A 211 -1.43 7.84 -3.29
CA ALA A 211 -0.82 8.13 -4.58
C ALA A 211 -0.66 9.64 -4.79
N THR A 212 0.44 10.04 -5.44
CA THR A 212 0.70 11.41 -5.85
C THR A 212 0.40 11.58 -7.32
N VAL A 213 -0.43 12.54 -7.67
CA VAL A 213 -0.73 12.86 -9.06
C VAL A 213 0.31 13.84 -9.61
N LYS A 214 0.97 13.43 -10.67
CA LYS A 214 1.92 14.21 -11.45
C LYS A 214 1.26 14.76 -12.69
N LYS A 215 1.76 15.88 -13.20
CA LYS A 215 1.21 16.58 -14.36
C LYS A 215 2.33 16.99 -15.31
N GLY A 216 2.14 16.72 -16.59
CA GLY A 216 2.93 17.36 -17.65
C GLY A 216 2.62 18.86 -17.75
N ALA A 217 3.24 19.57 -18.70
CA ALA A 217 3.15 21.02 -18.83
C ALA A 217 1.70 21.55 -18.92
N ASN A 218 0.80 20.82 -19.59
CA ASN A 218 -0.61 21.14 -19.73
C ASN A 218 -1.52 20.08 -19.07
N GLY A 219 -0.95 19.27 -18.18
CA GLY A 219 -1.63 18.12 -17.60
C GLY A 219 -2.75 18.52 -16.62
N VAL A 220 -3.87 17.83 -16.72
CA VAL A 220 -5.04 18.00 -15.85
C VAL A 220 -5.46 16.64 -15.29
N ALA A 221 -5.74 16.61 -13.99
CA ALA A 221 -6.38 15.49 -13.34
C ALA A 221 -7.69 15.97 -12.70
N THR A 222 -8.78 15.25 -12.95
CA THR A 222 -10.12 15.58 -12.45
C THR A 222 -10.67 14.39 -11.67
N GLY A 223 -11.02 14.64 -10.39
CA GLY A 223 -11.62 13.62 -9.54
C GLY A 223 -13.12 13.45 -9.78
N TYR A 224 -13.61 12.24 -9.62
CA TYR A 224 -15.02 11.84 -9.66
C TYR A 224 -15.36 10.96 -8.45
N ALA A 225 -16.61 10.55 -8.36
CA ALA A 225 -17.10 9.76 -7.23
C ALA A 225 -16.30 8.46 -6.98
N ASP A 226 -15.79 7.82 -8.05
CA ASP A 226 -15.14 6.51 -7.97
C ASP A 226 -13.71 6.50 -8.50
N GLY A 227 -13.14 7.66 -8.89
CA GLY A 227 -11.80 7.71 -9.46
C GLY A 227 -11.36 9.04 -10.01
N VAL A 228 -10.39 8.99 -10.92
CA VAL A 228 -9.73 10.17 -11.50
C VAL A 228 -9.60 10.03 -13.02
N THR A 229 -9.87 11.10 -13.75
CA THR A 229 -9.53 11.22 -15.17
C THR A 229 -8.22 12.00 -15.31
N PHE A 230 -7.29 11.41 -16.02
CA PHE A 230 -5.97 11.95 -16.34
C PHE A 230 -5.95 12.40 -17.80
N ARG A 231 -5.42 13.61 -18.05
CA ARG A 231 -5.14 14.14 -19.37
C ARG A 231 -3.79 14.81 -19.32
N GLY A 232 -2.77 14.25 -19.95
CA GLY A 232 -1.38 14.70 -19.79
C GLY A 232 -0.90 14.67 -18.33
N ALA A 233 -1.49 13.81 -17.52
CA ALA A 233 -1.22 13.62 -16.10
C ALA A 233 -1.25 12.13 -15.76
N TRP A 234 -0.71 11.74 -14.60
CA TRP A 234 -0.69 10.36 -14.13
C TRP A 234 -0.59 10.32 -12.61
N ALA A 235 -0.95 9.19 -12.01
CA ALA A 235 -0.73 8.94 -10.59
C ALA A 235 0.51 8.05 -10.38
N GLU A 236 1.31 8.37 -9.37
CA GLU A 236 2.39 7.54 -8.83
C GLU A 236 1.98 7.07 -7.44
N TRP A 237 1.80 5.76 -7.27
CA TRP A 237 1.47 5.13 -6.00
C TRP A 237 2.73 4.50 -5.40
N PRO A 238 3.37 5.12 -4.40
CA PRO A 238 4.69 4.71 -3.95
C PRO A 238 4.69 3.32 -3.30
N VAL A 239 5.71 2.54 -3.63
CA VAL A 239 6.13 1.38 -2.83
C VAL A 239 7.13 1.83 -1.79
N GLY A 240 7.98 2.78 -2.13
CA GLY A 240 8.94 3.46 -1.29
C GLY A 240 10.38 3.36 -1.81
N LYS A 241 11.25 4.26 -1.33
CA LYS A 241 12.67 4.24 -1.67
C LYS A 241 13.44 3.31 -0.73
N GLN A 242 14.55 2.79 -1.22
CA GLN A 242 15.47 2.02 -0.38
C GLN A 242 15.98 2.89 0.78
N GLY A 243 15.91 2.36 2.01
CA GLY A 243 16.31 3.06 3.23
C GLY A 243 15.16 3.77 3.97
N GLU A 244 14.02 3.98 3.34
CA GLU A 244 12.80 4.52 3.93
C GLU A 244 11.83 3.40 4.35
N ASN A 245 10.84 3.74 5.17
CA ASN A 245 9.74 2.81 5.46
C ASN A 245 8.96 2.52 4.17
N GLN A 246 8.74 1.23 3.88
CA GLN A 246 8.08 0.79 2.65
C GLN A 246 6.91 -0.11 2.97
N LEU A 247 5.73 0.48 3.21
CA LEU A 247 4.54 -0.28 3.59
C LEU A 247 4.16 -1.33 2.55
N TYR A 248 4.46 -1.08 1.29
CA TYR A 248 4.16 -1.98 0.18
C TYR A 248 5.41 -2.74 -0.32
N TYR A 249 6.37 -3.03 0.58
CA TYR A 249 7.58 -3.78 0.21
C TYR A 249 7.28 -5.15 -0.40
N PHE A 250 6.16 -5.78 -0.01
CA PHE A 250 5.66 -7.05 -0.57
C PHE A 250 5.60 -7.05 -2.10
N ALA A 251 5.34 -5.88 -2.70
CA ALA A 251 5.23 -5.73 -4.15
C ALA A 251 6.49 -6.15 -4.92
N ASN A 252 7.65 -6.23 -4.25
CA ASN A 252 8.87 -6.76 -4.86
C ASN A 252 8.81 -8.27 -5.10
N TYR A 253 7.87 -8.97 -4.47
CA TYR A 253 7.72 -10.42 -4.57
C TYR A 253 6.41 -10.82 -5.21
N ASN A 254 5.31 -10.34 -4.67
CA ASN A 254 3.97 -10.67 -5.14
C ASN A 254 3.07 -9.45 -5.06
N PHE A 255 2.32 -9.19 -6.11
CA PHE A 255 1.21 -8.26 -6.07
C PHE A 255 0.21 -8.53 -7.19
N THR A 256 -1.00 -8.04 -7.00
CA THR A 256 -1.96 -7.81 -8.08
C THR A 256 -2.45 -6.38 -7.99
N LEU A 257 -2.29 -5.62 -9.08
CA LEU A 257 -2.88 -4.30 -9.22
C LEU A 257 -4.02 -4.38 -10.24
N VAL A 258 -5.23 -4.06 -9.80
CA VAL A 258 -6.46 -4.06 -10.62
C VAL A 258 -6.95 -2.64 -10.76
N ALA A 259 -7.43 -2.27 -11.93
CA ALA A 259 -8.10 -1.00 -12.16
C ALA A 259 -9.23 -1.16 -13.19
N THR A 260 -10.24 -0.31 -13.10
CA THR A 260 -11.23 -0.14 -14.16
C THR A 260 -10.82 1.09 -14.97
N LEU A 261 -10.48 0.90 -16.24
CA LEU A 261 -9.95 1.95 -17.12
C LEU A 261 -10.89 2.23 -18.29
N SER A 262 -10.95 3.51 -18.69
CA SER A 262 -11.58 3.94 -19.93
C SER A 262 -10.64 4.90 -20.66
N VAL A 263 -10.29 4.59 -21.91
CA VAL A 263 -9.45 5.42 -22.80
C VAL A 263 -10.39 6.19 -23.73
N HIS A 264 -10.37 7.54 -23.65
CA HIS A 264 -11.35 8.39 -24.33
C HIS A 264 -10.89 8.93 -25.70
N GLY A 265 -9.99 8.26 -26.36
CA GLY A 265 -9.48 8.60 -27.68
C GLY A 265 -8.57 7.52 -28.22
N GLU A 266 -8.17 7.66 -29.47
CA GLU A 266 -7.20 6.80 -30.11
C GLU A 266 -5.84 7.54 -30.16
N PRO A 267 -4.71 6.85 -29.89
CA PRO A 267 -3.39 7.41 -30.17
C PRO A 267 -3.27 7.78 -31.66
N THR A 268 -2.73 8.93 -32.01
CA THR A 268 -2.53 9.31 -33.42
C THR A 268 -1.41 8.53 -34.09
N GLU A 269 -1.40 8.59 -35.40
CA GLU A 269 -0.42 7.89 -36.23
C GLU A 269 1.01 8.39 -35.97
N GLY A 270 1.90 7.50 -35.59
CA GLY A 270 3.30 7.80 -35.27
C GLY A 270 3.64 7.90 -33.79
N ASP A 271 2.63 7.83 -32.92
CA ASP A 271 2.86 7.90 -31.47
C ASP A 271 3.22 6.54 -30.85
N THR A 272 3.95 6.63 -29.74
CA THR A 272 4.22 5.47 -28.88
C THR A 272 2.92 5.02 -28.21
N PRO A 273 2.77 3.72 -27.88
CA PRO A 273 1.61 3.24 -27.13
C PRO A 273 1.40 4.02 -25.83
N ILE A 274 0.13 4.30 -25.51
CA ILE A 274 -0.25 4.96 -24.24
C ILE A 274 0.04 3.99 -23.09
N GLN A 275 0.90 4.41 -22.17
CA GLN A 275 1.14 3.69 -20.94
C GLN A 275 -0.06 3.87 -20.01
N LEU A 276 -0.70 2.80 -19.59
CA LEU A 276 -1.94 2.87 -18.81
C LEU A 276 -1.72 2.58 -17.33
N MET A 277 -1.00 1.50 -17.04
CA MET A 277 -0.76 1.03 -15.67
C MET A 277 0.49 0.16 -15.61
N GLY A 278 1.25 0.25 -14.52
CA GLY A 278 2.43 -0.59 -14.36
C GLY A 278 3.20 -0.33 -13.08
N ALA A 279 4.32 -1.05 -12.94
CA ALA A 279 5.28 -0.93 -11.85
C ALA A 279 6.63 -0.46 -12.38
N THR A 280 7.16 0.62 -11.80
CA THR A 280 8.44 1.23 -12.18
C THR A 280 9.51 0.89 -11.14
N MET A 281 10.71 0.57 -11.61
CA MET A 281 11.84 0.23 -10.76
C MET A 281 12.61 1.47 -10.30
N ASN A 282 13.25 1.36 -9.14
CA ASN A 282 14.08 2.42 -8.54
C ASN A 282 15.37 2.73 -9.36
N ASN A 283 15.64 1.98 -10.43
CA ASN A 283 16.77 2.23 -11.32
C ASN A 283 16.31 2.84 -12.65
N LYS A 284 16.56 4.11 -12.85
CA LYS A 284 16.34 4.80 -14.14
C LYS A 284 14.89 4.75 -14.67
N ASN A 285 13.90 4.63 -13.79
CA ASN A 285 12.48 4.57 -14.16
C ASN A 285 12.14 3.50 -15.21
N THR A 286 12.80 2.35 -15.15
CA THR A 286 12.50 1.24 -16.05
C THR A 286 11.19 0.59 -15.62
N VAL A 287 10.26 0.42 -16.55
CA VAL A 287 9.02 -0.33 -16.29
C VAL A 287 9.36 -1.81 -16.11
N LEU A 288 9.05 -2.35 -14.92
CA LEU A 288 9.22 -3.78 -14.62
C LEU A 288 8.14 -4.60 -15.32
N LEU A 289 6.90 -4.25 -15.05
CA LEU A 289 5.70 -4.86 -15.62
C LEU A 289 4.70 -3.74 -15.89
N GLY A 290 4.10 -3.72 -17.06
CA GLY A 290 3.14 -2.69 -17.42
C GLY A 290 2.18 -3.10 -18.51
N LEU A 291 1.11 -2.32 -18.66
CA LEU A 291 0.09 -2.46 -19.66
C LEU A 291 -0.03 -1.15 -20.45
N SER A 292 0.00 -1.24 -21.77
CA SER A 292 -0.16 -0.11 -22.68
C SER A 292 -1.19 -0.41 -23.76
N TYR A 293 -1.63 0.62 -24.45
CA TYR A 293 -2.64 0.57 -25.52
C TYR A 293 -2.11 1.31 -26.75
N ASP A 294 -2.14 0.69 -27.92
CA ASP A 294 -1.64 1.27 -29.15
C ASP A 294 -2.75 1.80 -30.08
N LYS A 295 -2.35 2.48 -31.14
CA LYS A 295 -3.24 3.06 -32.16
C LYS A 295 -4.08 2.03 -32.94
N GLU A 296 -3.67 0.76 -32.92
CA GLU A 296 -4.38 -0.32 -33.60
C GLU A 296 -5.41 -1.01 -32.69
N GLY A 297 -5.66 -0.45 -31.50
CA GLY A 297 -6.55 -1.03 -30.52
C GLY A 297 -5.98 -2.27 -29.84
N LYS A 298 -4.67 -2.41 -29.78
CA LYS A 298 -4.01 -3.54 -29.14
C LYS A 298 -3.55 -3.19 -27.73
N TRP A 299 -3.84 -4.09 -26.81
CA TRP A 299 -3.27 -4.11 -25.49
C TRP A 299 -1.90 -4.79 -25.53
N GLN A 300 -0.90 -4.16 -24.95
CA GLN A 300 0.47 -4.65 -24.94
C GLN A 300 0.98 -4.79 -23.52
N VAL A 301 1.59 -5.94 -23.21
CA VAL A 301 2.30 -6.18 -21.96
C VAL A 301 3.75 -5.78 -22.10
N LEU A 302 4.21 -4.91 -21.19
CA LEU A 302 5.63 -4.57 -21.08
C LEU A 302 6.25 -5.41 -19.95
N CYS A 303 7.38 -6.04 -20.27
CA CYS A 303 8.16 -6.81 -19.31
C CYS A 303 9.63 -6.40 -19.40
N GLY A 304 10.18 -5.87 -18.29
CA GLY A 304 11.56 -5.39 -18.27
C GLY A 304 11.83 -4.27 -19.29
N GLY A 305 10.84 -3.41 -19.54
CA GLY A 305 10.91 -2.30 -20.47
C GLY A 305 10.77 -2.67 -21.96
N LYS A 306 10.33 -3.90 -22.27
CA LYS A 306 10.10 -4.36 -23.64
C LYS A 306 8.68 -4.90 -23.80
N THR A 307 8.06 -4.67 -24.95
CA THR A 307 6.80 -5.31 -25.32
C THR A 307 7.00 -6.80 -25.46
N ALA A 308 6.29 -7.58 -24.64
CA ALA A 308 6.43 -9.03 -24.59
C ALA A 308 5.24 -9.76 -25.22
N LYS A 309 4.02 -9.23 -25.06
CA LYS A 309 2.76 -9.87 -25.46
C LYS A 309 1.76 -8.84 -25.95
N GLU A 310 0.83 -9.26 -26.81
CA GLU A 310 -0.22 -8.41 -27.37
C GLU A 310 -1.57 -9.13 -27.36
N LEU A 311 -2.65 -8.35 -27.19
CA LEU A 311 -4.05 -8.79 -27.33
C LEU A 311 -4.81 -7.72 -28.11
N ARG A 312 -5.49 -8.11 -29.19
CA ARG A 312 -6.39 -7.21 -29.92
C ARG A 312 -7.70 -7.08 -29.16
N SER A 313 -8.15 -5.85 -29.00
CA SER A 313 -9.50 -5.51 -28.54
C SER A 313 -10.21 -4.76 -29.67
N ASN A 314 -11.44 -5.14 -29.99
CA ASN A 314 -12.27 -4.43 -30.95
C ASN A 314 -13.20 -3.43 -30.24
N SER A 315 -12.75 -2.84 -29.16
CA SER A 315 -13.57 -1.93 -28.34
C SER A 315 -13.50 -0.50 -28.88
N ASP A 316 -14.63 0.17 -28.89
CA ASP A 316 -14.73 1.58 -29.23
C ASP A 316 -14.04 2.46 -28.16
N PRO A 317 -13.49 3.63 -28.55
CA PRO A 317 -12.98 4.60 -27.58
C PRO A 317 -14.04 4.95 -26.52
N GLY A 318 -13.60 5.02 -25.26
CA GLY A 318 -14.49 5.25 -24.12
C GLY A 318 -15.14 3.98 -23.55
N THR A 319 -14.88 2.81 -24.14
CA THR A 319 -15.27 1.54 -23.52
C THR A 319 -14.51 1.33 -22.22
N THR A 320 -15.23 0.80 -21.24
CA THR A 320 -14.67 0.51 -19.92
C THR A 320 -14.10 -0.90 -19.89
N HIS A 321 -12.84 -1.01 -19.50
CA HIS A 321 -12.14 -2.27 -19.35
C HIS A 321 -11.68 -2.47 -17.91
N GLN A 322 -11.86 -3.67 -17.36
CA GLN A 322 -11.13 -4.06 -16.18
C GLN A 322 -9.77 -4.60 -16.59
N VAL A 323 -8.72 -4.05 -16.01
CA VAL A 323 -7.35 -4.46 -16.25
C VAL A 323 -6.67 -4.90 -14.97
N ALA A 324 -5.77 -5.86 -15.08
CA ALA A 324 -4.95 -6.28 -13.97
C ALA A 324 -3.52 -6.59 -14.42
N ILE A 325 -2.55 -6.27 -13.56
CA ILE A 325 -1.17 -6.78 -13.67
C ILE A 325 -0.84 -7.57 -12.42
N VAL A 326 -0.21 -8.71 -12.61
CA VAL A 326 0.13 -9.68 -11.56
C VAL A 326 1.62 -9.97 -11.60
N LEU A 327 2.28 -9.79 -10.46
CA LEU A 327 3.65 -10.27 -10.24
C LEU A 327 3.61 -11.46 -9.28
N GLN A 328 4.27 -12.54 -9.66
CA GLN A 328 4.40 -13.73 -8.85
C GLN A 328 5.87 -14.09 -8.64
N ASN A 329 6.24 -14.36 -7.39
CA ASN A 329 7.59 -14.76 -6.96
C ASN A 329 8.71 -13.81 -7.44
N GLY A 330 8.39 -12.54 -7.70
CA GLY A 330 9.32 -11.53 -8.18
C GLY A 330 9.82 -11.72 -9.62
N THR A 331 9.44 -12.81 -10.29
CA THR A 331 10.02 -13.21 -11.58
C THR A 331 9.00 -13.48 -12.68
N GLN A 332 7.73 -13.67 -12.36
CA GLN A 332 6.70 -13.98 -13.35
C GLN A 332 5.68 -12.84 -13.42
N GLY A 333 5.56 -12.20 -14.57
CA GLY A 333 4.63 -11.11 -14.83
C GLY A 333 3.49 -11.55 -15.74
N SER A 334 2.26 -11.18 -15.41
CA SER A 334 1.07 -11.38 -16.25
C SER A 334 0.24 -10.09 -16.29
N ALA A 335 -0.49 -9.89 -17.38
CA ALA A 335 -1.50 -8.86 -17.48
C ALA A 335 -2.82 -9.44 -18.00
N TYR A 336 -3.92 -8.81 -17.62
CA TYR A 336 -5.27 -9.23 -17.99
C TYR A 336 -6.09 -8.03 -18.43
N VAL A 337 -6.96 -8.25 -19.40
CA VAL A 337 -7.97 -7.30 -19.86
C VAL A 337 -9.30 -8.03 -19.91
N ASP A 338 -10.31 -7.50 -19.25
CA ASP A 338 -11.66 -8.08 -19.14
C ASP A 338 -11.66 -9.56 -18.75
N GLY A 339 -10.82 -9.91 -17.77
CA GLY A 339 -10.68 -11.28 -17.27
C GLY A 339 -9.89 -12.22 -18.16
N GLN A 340 -9.39 -11.76 -19.32
CA GLN A 340 -8.58 -12.55 -20.25
C GLN A 340 -7.09 -12.17 -20.11
N ARG A 341 -6.23 -13.18 -20.00
CA ARG A 341 -4.78 -12.96 -19.99
C ARG A 341 -4.30 -12.45 -21.34
N VAL A 342 -3.44 -11.42 -21.32
CA VAL A 342 -2.75 -10.93 -22.50
C VAL A 342 -1.59 -11.85 -22.82
N GLY A 343 -1.74 -12.65 -23.88
CA GLY A 343 -0.79 -13.71 -24.27
C GLY A 343 -1.02 -15.04 -23.53
N ASP A 344 -0.32 -16.08 -24.02
CA ASP A 344 -0.57 -17.49 -23.63
C ASP A 344 0.06 -17.89 -22.30
N ALA A 345 1.09 -17.18 -21.84
CA ALA A 345 1.83 -17.49 -20.63
C ALA A 345 2.37 -16.22 -19.96
N PRO A 346 2.70 -16.26 -18.66
CA PRO A 346 3.43 -15.20 -17.98
C PRO A 346 4.73 -14.84 -18.72
N CYS A 347 5.20 -13.61 -18.56
CA CYS A 347 6.53 -13.23 -19.02
C CYS A 347 7.55 -13.38 -17.87
N GLU A 348 8.75 -13.85 -18.24
CA GLU A 348 9.86 -13.99 -17.31
C GLU A 348 10.55 -12.64 -17.07
N LEU A 349 10.65 -12.25 -15.83
CA LEU A 349 11.34 -11.07 -15.36
C LEU A 349 12.66 -11.46 -14.71
N LYS A 350 13.69 -10.66 -14.90
CA LYS A 350 14.94 -10.85 -14.16
C LYS A 350 14.71 -10.50 -12.70
N SER A 351 15.29 -11.31 -11.79
CA SER A 351 15.19 -11.07 -10.33
C SER A 351 15.49 -9.61 -9.96
N THR A 352 14.66 -9.06 -9.11
CA THR A 352 14.71 -7.65 -8.67
C THR A 352 15.54 -7.43 -7.41
N ASP A 353 16.23 -8.45 -6.90
CA ASP A 353 16.89 -8.47 -5.59
C ASP A 353 17.82 -7.27 -5.28
N SER A 354 18.25 -6.52 -6.29
CA SER A 354 19.10 -5.34 -6.09
C SER A 354 18.45 -3.99 -6.39
N LYS A 355 17.17 -3.95 -6.86
CA LYS A 355 16.64 -2.73 -7.49
C LYS A 355 15.14 -2.51 -7.28
N GLY A 356 14.56 -2.84 -6.18
CA GLY A 356 13.16 -2.73 -5.80
C GLY A 356 12.20 -1.86 -6.63
N ILE A 357 10.94 -2.13 -6.58
CA ILE A 357 9.89 -1.31 -7.18
C ILE A 357 9.84 0.03 -6.44
N LEU A 358 9.83 1.14 -7.21
CA LEU A 358 9.72 2.49 -6.68
C LEU A 358 8.25 2.89 -6.46
N HIS A 359 7.43 2.75 -7.52
CA HIS A 359 6.01 3.08 -7.49
C HIS A 359 5.23 2.32 -8.56
N PHE A 360 3.93 2.23 -8.38
CA PHE A 360 2.99 1.92 -9.45
C PHE A 360 2.60 3.21 -10.15
N TYR A 361 2.46 3.19 -11.48
CA TYR A 361 1.88 4.30 -12.25
C TYR A 361 0.48 3.93 -12.76
N ILE A 362 -0.39 4.92 -12.84
CA ILE A 362 -1.78 4.77 -13.29
C ILE A 362 -2.15 5.99 -14.15
N GLY A 363 -2.68 5.73 -15.35
CA GLY A 363 -3.10 6.78 -16.28
C GLY A 363 -1.95 7.37 -17.11
N GLY A 364 -0.72 6.87 -16.95
CA GLY A 364 0.50 7.30 -17.63
C GLY A 364 1.74 7.00 -16.82
N ASP A 365 2.91 6.99 -17.44
CA ASP A 365 4.21 6.69 -16.80
C ASP A 365 5.14 7.91 -16.68
N GLY A 366 4.68 9.08 -17.12
CA GLY A 366 5.47 10.31 -17.15
C GLY A 366 6.49 10.41 -18.29
N GLY A 367 6.86 9.29 -18.92
CA GLY A 367 7.79 9.26 -20.06
C GLY A 367 7.11 9.66 -21.36
N SER A 368 5.84 9.30 -21.51
CA SER A 368 4.99 9.65 -22.65
C SER A 368 4.39 11.05 -22.59
N ALA A 369 4.54 11.75 -21.46
CA ALA A 369 3.99 13.11 -21.26
C ALA A 369 4.56 14.19 -22.22
N GLY A 370 5.55 13.83 -23.06
CA GLY A 370 6.08 14.64 -24.15
C GLY A 370 5.46 14.31 -25.50
N SER A 371 4.69 13.25 -25.67
CA SER A 371 3.93 12.98 -26.87
C SER A 371 2.76 13.96 -26.95
N LYS A 372 2.51 14.52 -28.12
CA LYS A 372 1.56 15.61 -28.36
C LYS A 372 0.10 15.27 -28.08
N GLU A 373 -0.20 14.10 -27.54
CA GLU A 373 -1.55 13.59 -27.40
C GLU A 373 -1.98 13.45 -25.96
N ASP A 374 -2.83 14.37 -25.59
CA ASP A 374 -3.58 14.40 -24.37
C ASP A 374 -4.80 13.46 -24.43
N VAL A 375 -4.62 12.17 -24.76
CA VAL A 375 -5.73 11.21 -24.72
C VAL A 375 -6.16 11.04 -23.26
N PRO A 376 -7.41 11.39 -22.92
CA PRO A 376 -7.83 11.25 -21.54
C PRO A 376 -7.99 9.77 -21.16
N VAL A 377 -7.50 9.42 -19.98
CA VAL A 377 -7.66 8.09 -19.37
C VAL A 377 -8.38 8.25 -18.04
N THR A 378 -9.51 7.58 -17.88
CA THR A 378 -10.21 7.52 -16.59
C THR A 378 -9.84 6.21 -15.89
N ALA A 379 -9.42 6.32 -14.64
CA ALA A 379 -9.15 5.17 -13.78
C ALA A 379 -10.05 5.23 -12.55
N THR A 380 -10.75 4.13 -12.28
CA THR A 380 -11.63 3.99 -11.11
C THR A 380 -11.38 2.66 -10.42
N ASN A 381 -11.75 2.59 -9.14
CA ASN A 381 -11.69 1.36 -8.34
C ASN A 381 -10.34 0.65 -8.49
N VAL A 382 -9.24 1.37 -8.16
CA VAL A 382 -7.90 0.80 -8.22
C VAL A 382 -7.62 0.02 -6.95
N LEU A 383 -7.44 -1.28 -7.09
CA LEU A 383 -7.26 -2.24 -5.99
C LEU A 383 -5.84 -2.79 -6.01
N LEU A 384 -5.14 -2.78 -4.88
CA LEU A 384 -3.82 -3.37 -4.72
C LEU A 384 -3.88 -4.54 -3.73
N TYR A 385 -3.48 -5.72 -4.20
CA TYR A 385 -3.38 -6.93 -3.39
C TYR A 385 -1.92 -7.27 -3.11
N ASN A 386 -1.64 -7.79 -1.93
CA ASN A 386 -0.30 -8.25 -1.53
C ASN A 386 -0.02 -9.71 -1.97
N ARG A 387 -0.83 -10.26 -2.83
CA ARG A 387 -0.72 -11.61 -3.37
C ARG A 387 -1.04 -11.66 -4.86
N PRO A 388 -0.57 -12.68 -5.59
CA PRO A 388 -1.05 -12.93 -6.93
C PRO A 388 -2.49 -13.44 -6.86
N LEU A 389 -3.40 -12.84 -7.63
CA LEU A 389 -4.73 -13.38 -7.88
C LEU A 389 -4.64 -14.39 -9.02
N ASP A 390 -5.42 -15.46 -8.93
CA ASP A 390 -5.51 -16.45 -9.98
C ASP A 390 -6.49 -16.03 -11.11
N ASP A 391 -6.52 -16.80 -12.20
CA ASP A 391 -7.37 -16.51 -13.36
C ASP A 391 -8.87 -16.49 -13.00
N ASN A 392 -9.30 -17.25 -12.00
CA ASN A 392 -10.69 -17.31 -11.58
C ASN A 392 -11.06 -16.07 -10.76
N GLU A 393 -10.21 -15.68 -9.82
CA GLU A 393 -10.39 -14.47 -9.02
C GLU A 393 -10.46 -13.22 -9.91
N ILE A 394 -9.57 -13.12 -10.91
CA ILE A 394 -9.58 -12.01 -11.86
C ILE A 394 -10.86 -11.98 -12.70
N ARG A 395 -11.38 -13.13 -13.13
CA ARG A 395 -12.68 -13.20 -13.85
C ARG A 395 -13.86 -12.77 -12.97
N VAL A 396 -13.84 -13.16 -11.70
CA VAL A 396 -14.86 -12.75 -10.73
C VAL A 396 -14.86 -11.23 -10.55
N LEU A 397 -13.67 -10.63 -10.36
CA LEU A 397 -13.54 -9.18 -10.29
C LEU A 397 -14.03 -8.48 -11.57
N ASN A 398 -13.77 -9.06 -12.75
CA ASN A 398 -14.23 -8.49 -14.02
C ASN A 398 -15.77 -8.50 -14.14
N ALA A 399 -16.45 -9.51 -13.62
CA ALA A 399 -17.91 -9.57 -13.64
C ALA A 399 -18.56 -8.42 -12.84
N SER A 400 -17.83 -7.82 -11.91
CA SER A 400 -18.28 -6.73 -11.03
C SER A 400 -17.85 -5.34 -11.49
N LYS A 401 -17.30 -5.19 -12.70
CA LYS A 401 -16.81 -3.89 -13.19
C LYS A 401 -17.93 -2.84 -13.21
N VAL A 402 -17.63 -1.67 -12.64
CA VAL A 402 -18.55 -0.53 -12.64
C VAL A 402 -18.47 0.21 -13.96
N SER A 403 -19.63 0.56 -14.55
CA SER A 403 -19.68 1.37 -15.75
C SER A 403 -19.25 2.80 -15.44
N ILE A 404 -18.24 3.29 -16.15
CA ILE A 404 -17.76 4.67 -16.04
C ILE A 404 -18.62 5.56 -16.96
N PRO A 405 -19.18 6.69 -16.48
CA PRO A 405 -19.90 7.63 -17.32
C PRO A 405 -19.00 8.19 -18.43
N LYS A 406 -19.54 8.42 -19.61
CA LYS A 406 -18.81 9.05 -20.70
C LYS A 406 -18.41 10.48 -20.33
N LEU A 407 -17.28 10.97 -20.86
CA LEU A 407 -16.70 12.29 -20.54
C LEU A 407 -17.69 13.46 -20.81
N THR A 408 -18.64 13.28 -21.75
CA THR A 408 -19.72 14.23 -22.06
C THR A 408 -20.74 14.38 -20.94
N ASP A 409 -20.99 13.32 -20.19
CA ASP A 409 -21.98 13.29 -19.13
C ASP A 409 -21.44 13.90 -17.83
N LEU A 410 -20.12 13.93 -17.70
CA LEU A 410 -19.41 14.45 -16.51
C LEU A 410 -19.40 15.98 -16.42
N LYS A 411 -19.53 16.68 -17.55
CA LYS A 411 -19.65 18.17 -17.56
C LYS A 411 -20.96 18.67 -16.95
N THR A 412 -21.98 17.85 -16.94
CA THR A 412 -23.31 18.17 -16.39
C THR A 412 -23.40 17.93 -14.88
N LEU A 413 -22.66 16.97 -14.36
CA LEU A 413 -22.63 16.64 -12.91
C LEU A 413 -21.76 17.62 -12.09
N ALA A 414 -20.68 18.17 -12.67
CA ALA A 414 -19.80 19.10 -12.00
C ALA A 414 -20.43 20.50 -11.75
N ALA A 415 -21.55 20.82 -12.40
CA ALA A 415 -22.27 22.09 -12.24
C ALA A 415 -23.26 22.08 -11.05
N GLY A 416 -23.44 20.94 -10.34
CA GLY A 416 -24.50 20.74 -9.34
C GLY A 416 -24.08 20.63 -7.87
N THR A 417 -22.80 20.58 -7.54
CA THR A 417 -22.36 20.39 -6.13
C THR A 417 -21.35 21.42 -5.66
N THR A 418 -21.85 22.60 -5.28
CA THR A 418 -21.17 23.48 -4.36
C THR A 418 -21.66 23.19 -2.94
N GLY A 419 -21.03 22.27 -2.27
CA GLY A 419 -21.22 21.97 -0.86
C GLY A 419 -19.90 22.13 -0.12
N VAL A 420 -19.81 23.17 0.70
CA VAL A 420 -18.65 23.54 1.52
C VAL A 420 -18.45 22.51 2.62
N GLY A 421 -17.41 21.70 2.51
CA GLY A 421 -16.90 20.86 3.58
C GLY A 421 -15.49 21.28 3.97
N THR A 422 -15.33 21.84 5.15
CA THR A 422 -14.04 22.24 5.73
C THR A 422 -13.17 21.01 6.00
N ALA A 423 -12.17 20.79 5.15
CA ALA A 423 -11.17 19.76 5.37
C ALA A 423 -10.10 20.25 6.37
N ARG A 424 -9.93 19.54 7.47
CA ARG A 424 -8.78 19.72 8.35
C ARG A 424 -7.54 19.07 7.70
N HIS A 425 -6.52 19.89 7.50
CA HIS A 425 -5.20 19.47 7.05
C HIS A 425 -4.52 18.59 8.11
N PHE A 426 -4.18 17.37 7.75
CA PHE A 426 -3.16 16.60 8.44
C PHE A 426 -2.11 16.19 7.40
N GLY A 427 -0.96 16.82 7.47
CA GLY A 427 0.20 16.45 6.65
C GLY A 427 0.80 15.14 7.18
N ALA A 428 0.85 14.13 6.35
CA ALA A 428 1.71 12.97 6.56
C ALA A 428 3.04 13.25 5.86
N ASN A 429 4.00 13.77 6.61
CA ASN A 429 5.41 13.77 6.22
C ASN A 429 6.12 12.91 7.26
N GLY A 430 6.59 11.77 6.88
CA GLY A 430 7.38 10.92 7.73
C GLY A 430 8.27 10.00 6.92
N ASP A 431 9.41 10.51 6.52
CA ASP A 431 10.53 9.73 6.00
C ASP A 431 11.60 9.65 7.08
N GLY A 432 11.87 8.48 7.56
CA GLY A 432 12.99 8.29 8.49
C GLY A 432 13.54 6.88 8.47
N SER A 433 14.82 6.79 8.34
CA SER A 433 15.58 5.55 8.43
C SER A 433 16.45 5.53 9.69
N ALA A 434 16.56 4.40 10.32
CA ALA A 434 17.33 4.20 11.55
C ALA A 434 18.43 3.16 11.41
N ASP A 435 19.46 3.39 12.16
CA ASP A 435 20.76 2.75 12.14
C ASP A 435 20.94 1.70 13.27
N CYS A 436 21.63 0.60 13.03
CA CYS A 436 21.82 -0.50 13.98
C CYS A 436 23.25 -0.56 14.55
N GLY A 437 23.46 -0.19 15.79
CA GLY A 437 24.74 -0.33 16.49
C GLY A 437 24.73 -1.38 17.60
N GLY A 438 25.65 -2.33 17.55
CA GLY A 438 25.74 -3.44 18.50
C GLY A 438 26.01 -3.00 19.93
N GLY A 439 25.15 -3.39 20.84
CA GLY A 439 25.33 -3.32 22.27
C GLY A 439 24.62 -4.48 22.94
N LEU A 440 25.35 -5.55 23.17
CA LEU A 440 24.89 -6.67 24.02
C LEU A 440 24.85 -6.22 25.46
N LEU A 441 23.68 -6.02 26.06
CA LEU A 441 23.49 -6.09 27.51
C LEU A 441 22.08 -6.61 27.85
N PRO A 442 21.89 -7.30 28.97
CA PRO A 442 20.89 -8.35 29.11
C PRO A 442 19.53 -7.81 29.57
N LEU A 443 18.52 -7.93 28.73
CA LEU A 443 17.11 -7.71 29.10
C LEU A 443 16.39 -9.03 29.44
N LEU A 444 17.10 -10.00 29.98
CA LEU A 444 16.56 -11.30 30.40
C LEU A 444 15.85 -11.28 31.75
N LEU A 445 15.81 -10.14 32.46
CA LEU A 445 15.32 -10.08 33.84
C LEU A 445 13.87 -9.56 34.02
N LEU A 446 13.18 -9.12 32.95
CA LEU A 446 11.80 -8.59 33.08
C LEU A 446 10.70 -9.56 32.63
N LEU A 447 11.04 -10.71 32.08
CA LEU A 447 10.02 -11.73 31.68
C LEU A 447 9.74 -12.79 32.76
N GLY A 448 10.34 -12.71 33.93
CA GLY A 448 10.29 -13.75 34.96
C GLY A 448 9.32 -13.53 36.13
N LEU A 449 8.57 -12.43 36.20
CA LEU A 449 7.83 -12.08 37.42
C LEU A 449 6.29 -12.02 37.32
N TRP A 450 5.68 -12.47 36.23
CA TRP A 450 4.19 -12.44 36.10
C TRP A 450 3.57 -13.83 35.88
N GLY A 451 4.15 -14.83 36.47
CA GLY A 451 3.68 -16.23 36.35
C GLY A 451 3.09 -16.86 37.62
N ILE A 452 2.66 -16.10 38.64
CA ILE A 452 1.95 -16.66 39.81
C ILE A 452 0.90 -15.66 40.30
N ALA A 453 -0.29 -15.72 39.80
CA ALA A 453 -1.55 -15.43 40.50
C ALA A 453 -2.76 -15.73 39.61
N ALA A 454 -3.14 -17.01 39.52
CA ALA A 454 -4.51 -17.44 39.26
C ALA A 454 -4.66 -18.85 39.80
N SER A 455 -5.10 -18.94 41.02
CA SER A 455 -5.83 -20.07 41.57
C SER A 455 -7.20 -19.59 42.00
#